data_c5ce7b3f8c2b97d193f3541ba80ac7a8
#
_entry.id   c5ce7b3f8c2b97d193f3541ba80ac7a8
#
_cell.length_a   1.000
_cell.length_b   1.000
_cell.length_c   1.000
_cell.angle_alpha   90.00
_cell.angle_beta   90.00
_cell.angle_gamma   90.00
#
_symmetry.space_group_name_H-M   'P 1'
#
loop_
_entity.id
_entity.type
_entity.pdbx_description
1 polymer ?
#
loop_
_entity_poly.entity_id
_entity_poly.type
_entity_poly.pdbx_seq_one_letter_code
_entity_poly.pdbx_strand_id
1 'polypeptide(L)'
;MSTNVDKPDQPCVSELTLERPIRRNLMRAAGTLALTCLAGGCLPIARADDKDTRPQPGNRLVRAEMEGDGAVKPLRVADIALNSKPLLAFPYAPLGKVVQDGSRLNKVALIRLDPASLSQEMATRTVDGVLAFSAICTHQGCDVTEFLPKENALMCFCHFSKFDVANLGAVAAGPAPRNLPYLLLAVEGGELVVAQEFSATPGVKKPG
;
A
#
# COMPACT_ATOMS: atom_id res chain seq x y z
N MET A 1 -36.42 1.98 -65.16
CA MET A 1 -35.17 2.68 -65.51
C MET A 1 -34.21 2.29 -64.40
N SER A 2 -33.53 1.26 -64.64
CA SER A 2 -32.16 1.15 -65.19
C SER A 2 -31.18 1.71 -64.19
N THR A 3 -30.52 0.75 -63.55
CA THR A 3 -29.13 0.24 -63.73
C THR A 3 -28.12 1.10 -62.96
N ASN A 4 -27.18 0.62 -62.25
CA ASN A 4 -26.20 -0.46 -62.40
C ASN A 4 -25.46 -0.58 -61.05
N VAL A 5 -25.28 -1.68 -60.54
CA VAL A 5 -24.13 -2.53 -60.27
C VAL A 5 -22.80 -1.92 -60.74
N ASP A 6 -21.90 -1.73 -59.79
CA ASP A 6 -20.49 -2.06 -60.01
C ASP A 6 -19.75 -2.30 -58.69
N LYS A 7 -19.25 -3.47 -58.58
CA LYS A 7 -18.10 -3.97 -57.87
C LYS A 7 -16.95 -3.94 -58.90
N PRO A 8 -15.72 -3.71 -58.67
CA PRO A 8 -14.79 -4.42 -57.84
C PRO A 8 -13.56 -3.55 -57.44
N ASP A 9 -12.62 -3.98 -56.85
CA ASP A 9 -11.34 -4.59 -57.21
C ASP A 9 -10.42 -4.63 -55.97
N GLN A 10 -9.99 -5.81 -55.69
CA GLN A 10 -8.72 -6.01 -54.96
C GLN A 10 -7.58 -5.88 -55.96
N PRO A 11 -6.45 -5.40 -55.52
CA PRO A 11 -5.22 -5.93 -56.06
C PRO A 11 -4.25 -6.44 -54.97
N CYS A 12 -3.85 -7.62 -55.24
CA CYS A 12 -2.48 -8.13 -55.27
C CYS A 12 -1.56 -7.91 -54.10
N VAL A 13 -1.32 -9.01 -53.50
CA VAL A 13 -0.08 -9.41 -52.83
C VAL A 13 1.14 -9.10 -53.69
N SER A 14 2.08 -8.36 -53.16
CA SER A 14 3.44 -8.36 -53.68
C SER A 14 4.36 -8.88 -52.57
N GLU A 15 4.83 -10.05 -52.76
CA GLU A 15 6.05 -10.60 -52.17
C GLU A 15 7.18 -9.60 -52.31
N LEU A 16 7.85 -9.33 -51.24
CA LEU A 16 9.19 -8.75 -51.28
C LEU A 16 10.11 -9.60 -50.41
N THR A 17 10.73 -10.48 -51.19
CA THR A 17 12.04 -11.09 -51.01
C THR A 17 12.88 -10.74 -49.80
N LEU A 18 13.21 -11.81 -49.12
CA LEU A 18 14.38 -11.92 -48.23
C LEU A 18 15.66 -11.48 -48.95
N GLU A 19 16.34 -10.48 -48.41
CA GLU A 19 17.76 -10.38 -48.63
C GLU A 19 18.49 -10.28 -47.28
N ARG A 20 19.26 -11.35 -47.03
CA ARG A 20 20.33 -11.38 -46.01
C ARG A 20 21.62 -10.79 -46.60
N PRO A 21 22.39 -10.09 -45.80
CA PRO A 21 23.78 -10.49 -45.61
C PRO A 21 24.11 -10.61 -44.11
N ILE A 22 24.33 -11.75 -43.55
CA ILE A 22 25.50 -12.62 -43.51
C ILE A 22 26.80 -11.86 -43.16
N ARG A 23 27.20 -12.18 -41.92
CA ARG A 23 28.59 -12.41 -41.47
C ARG A 23 29.45 -11.19 -41.19
N ARG A 24 29.72 -11.01 -39.92
CA ARG A 24 31.03 -11.13 -39.27
C ARG A 24 31.05 -10.28 -38.01
N ASN A 25 30.93 -10.91 -36.88
CA ASN A 25 31.91 -10.85 -35.81
C ASN A 25 31.40 -11.70 -34.63
N LEU A 26 31.67 -12.97 -34.83
CA LEU A 26 31.69 -13.93 -33.73
C LEU A 26 33.13 -14.01 -33.27
N MET A 27 33.33 -13.83 -32.00
CA MET A 27 34.48 -14.21 -31.18
C MET A 27 35.02 -13.06 -30.36
N ARG A 28 34.68 -13.06 -29.09
CA ARG A 28 35.56 -13.13 -27.92
C ARG A 28 34.88 -12.53 -26.71
N ALA A 29 34.25 -13.36 -25.92
CA ALA A 29 34.28 -13.31 -24.46
C ALA A 29 33.69 -14.63 -23.96
N ALA A 30 34.54 -15.64 -23.87
CA ALA A 30 34.24 -16.82 -23.09
C ALA A 30 34.32 -16.44 -21.61
N GLY A 31 33.16 -16.08 -21.06
CA GLY A 31 32.94 -16.00 -19.64
C GLY A 31 32.10 -17.21 -19.26
N THR A 32 32.74 -18.21 -18.70
CA THR A 32 32.14 -19.41 -18.14
C THR A 32 31.18 -19.03 -17.03
N LEU A 33 29.92 -18.83 -17.37
CA LEU A 33 28.82 -18.96 -16.41
C LEU A 33 28.38 -20.41 -16.44
N ALA A 34 28.89 -21.18 -15.49
CA ALA A 34 28.38 -22.50 -15.20
C ALA A 34 26.93 -22.40 -14.76
N LEU A 35 26.03 -22.65 -15.70
CA LEU A 35 24.60 -22.79 -15.47
C LEU A 35 24.37 -24.19 -14.90
N THR A 36 24.55 -24.38 -13.61
CA THR A 36 24.03 -25.53 -12.89
C THR A 36 22.56 -25.27 -12.56
N CYS A 37 21.69 -25.38 -13.54
CA CYS A 37 20.28 -25.64 -13.32
C CYS A 37 20.11 -27.13 -12.99
N LEU A 38 20.40 -27.52 -11.77
CA LEU A 38 19.84 -28.73 -11.18
C LEU A 38 18.39 -28.41 -10.78
N ALA A 39 17.49 -29.28 -11.20
CA ALA A 39 16.06 -29.26 -10.93
C ALA A 39 15.79 -29.02 -9.43
N GLY A 40 15.46 -27.80 -9.11
CA GLY A 40 15.07 -27.34 -7.77
C GLY A 40 14.52 -25.95 -7.96
N GLY A 41 13.20 -25.77 -7.71
CA GLY A 41 12.50 -24.53 -7.95
C GLY A 41 13.28 -23.31 -7.45
N CYS A 42 13.29 -22.25 -8.23
CA CYS A 42 13.69 -20.93 -7.79
C CYS A 42 12.80 -20.55 -6.61
N LEU A 43 13.24 -20.85 -5.40
CA LEU A 43 12.64 -20.28 -4.21
C LEU A 43 12.85 -18.77 -4.33
N PRO A 44 11.79 -17.96 -4.22
CA PRO A 44 11.99 -16.52 -4.13
C PRO A 44 12.94 -16.29 -2.96
N ILE A 45 14.05 -15.63 -3.22
CA ILE A 45 14.94 -15.15 -2.16
C ILE A 45 14.06 -14.24 -1.31
N ALA A 46 13.61 -14.74 -0.18
CA ALA A 46 12.89 -13.95 0.79
C ALA A 46 13.83 -12.80 1.17
N ARG A 47 13.48 -11.59 0.73
CA ARG A 47 14.17 -10.39 1.15
C ARG A 47 14.03 -10.36 2.65
N ALA A 48 15.14 -10.30 3.39
CA ALA A 48 15.09 -10.15 4.83
C ALA A 48 14.32 -8.86 5.11
N ASP A 49 13.12 -9.00 5.68
CA ASP A 49 12.35 -7.85 6.14
C ASP A 49 13.13 -7.20 7.27
N ASP A 50 13.51 -5.96 7.07
CA ASP A 50 14.18 -5.14 8.08
C ASP A 50 13.11 -4.33 8.84
N LYS A 51 13.43 -3.94 10.06
CA LYS A 51 12.57 -3.08 10.91
C LYS A 51 12.23 -1.75 10.27
N ASP A 52 13.08 -1.26 9.38
CA ASP A 52 12.90 -0.02 8.63
C ASP A 52 12.09 -0.18 7.34
N THR A 53 11.83 -1.42 6.92
CA THR A 53 11.05 -1.70 5.71
C THR A 53 9.65 -1.09 5.84
N ARG A 54 9.21 -0.39 4.80
CA ARG A 54 7.86 0.19 4.76
C ARG A 54 6.78 -0.88 4.72
N PRO A 55 5.55 -0.56 5.16
CA PRO A 55 4.41 -1.48 5.06
C PRO A 55 4.28 -2.03 3.64
N GLN A 56 4.22 -3.35 3.50
CA GLN A 56 4.07 -4.04 2.23
C GLN A 56 2.78 -4.87 2.23
N PRO A 57 2.17 -5.11 1.06
CA PRO A 57 1.06 -6.05 0.95
C PRO A 57 1.41 -7.39 1.58
N GLY A 58 0.48 -7.95 2.37
CA GLY A 58 0.67 -9.18 3.12
C GLY A 58 1.21 -8.99 4.54
N ASN A 59 1.72 -7.80 4.91
CA ASN A 59 2.06 -7.54 6.30
C ASN A 59 0.81 -7.58 7.19
N ARG A 60 0.93 -8.13 8.39
CA ARG A 60 -0.08 -8.03 9.45
C ARG A 60 0.08 -6.70 10.19
N LEU A 61 -0.92 -6.31 10.95
CA LEU A 61 -0.81 -5.17 11.86
C LEU A 61 -0.76 -5.67 13.29
N VAL A 62 0.15 -5.11 14.10
CA VAL A 62 0.31 -5.43 15.53
C VAL A 62 0.28 -4.14 16.35
N ARG A 63 -0.11 -4.20 17.64
CA ARG A 63 -0.11 -3.02 18.51
C ARG A 63 1.28 -2.39 18.58
N ALA A 64 1.32 -1.05 18.58
CA ALA A 64 2.57 -0.31 18.77
C ALA A 64 3.11 -0.48 20.21
N GLU A 65 2.21 -0.58 21.17
CA GLU A 65 2.55 -0.92 22.56
C GLU A 65 2.31 -2.41 22.74
N MET A 66 3.40 -3.16 22.93
CA MET A 66 3.31 -4.61 23.22
C MET A 66 2.94 -4.80 24.66
N GLU A 67 1.79 -5.40 24.91
CA GLU A 67 1.34 -5.80 26.24
C GLU A 67 1.80 -7.24 26.55
N GLY A 68 2.32 -7.47 27.75
CA GLY A 68 2.62 -8.80 28.26
C GLY A 68 3.99 -9.37 27.90
N ASP A 69 4.06 -10.65 27.61
CA ASP A 69 5.27 -11.46 27.40
C ASP A 69 6.02 -11.17 26.08
N GLY A 70 5.64 -10.13 25.37
CA GLY A 70 6.27 -9.78 24.11
C GLY A 70 5.84 -10.64 22.92
N ALA A 71 4.81 -11.48 23.06
CA ALA A 71 4.28 -12.26 21.96
C ALA A 71 3.63 -11.35 20.90
N VAL A 72 4.06 -11.49 19.66
CA VAL A 72 3.49 -10.74 18.52
C VAL A 72 2.10 -11.28 18.22
N LYS A 73 1.07 -10.43 18.43
CA LYS A 73 -0.33 -10.78 18.16
C LYS A 73 -0.89 -9.89 17.06
N PRO A 74 -1.19 -10.46 15.87
CA PRO A 74 -1.85 -9.71 14.82
C PRO A 74 -3.23 -9.22 15.23
N LEU A 75 -3.55 -8.01 14.82
CA LEU A 75 -4.81 -7.34 15.11
C LEU A 75 -5.94 -7.88 14.25
N ARG A 76 -7.13 -7.91 14.84
CA ARG A 76 -8.40 -8.24 14.20
C ARG A 76 -9.31 -7.02 14.22
N VAL A 77 -10.34 -7.03 13.40
CA VAL A 77 -11.37 -5.98 13.40
C VAL A 77 -11.97 -5.74 14.80
N ALA A 78 -12.21 -6.82 15.55
CA ALA A 78 -12.78 -6.76 16.89
C ALA A 78 -11.88 -6.06 17.93
N ASP A 79 -10.57 -5.97 17.67
CA ASP A 79 -9.64 -5.30 18.57
C ASP A 79 -9.73 -3.77 18.47
N ILE A 80 -10.46 -3.24 17.48
CA ILE A 80 -10.59 -1.82 17.21
C ILE A 80 -12.00 -1.39 17.60
N ALA A 81 -12.10 -0.62 18.68
CA ALA A 81 -13.37 -0.13 19.18
C ALA A 81 -14.00 0.91 18.25
N LEU A 82 -15.33 0.89 18.14
CA LEU A 82 -16.08 1.86 17.32
C LEU A 82 -15.93 3.29 17.86
N ASN A 83 -15.71 4.24 16.95
CA ASN A 83 -15.71 5.68 17.24
C ASN A 83 -14.82 6.07 18.43
N SER A 84 -13.74 5.34 18.64
CA SER A 84 -12.83 5.52 19.76
C SER A 84 -11.52 6.18 19.34
N LYS A 85 -10.68 6.47 20.34
CA LYS A 85 -9.30 6.89 20.13
C LYS A 85 -8.58 5.92 19.19
N PRO A 86 -7.72 6.42 18.26
CA PRO A 86 -7.00 5.57 17.34
C PRO A 86 -6.14 4.52 18.07
N LEU A 87 -6.21 3.29 17.60
CA LEU A 87 -5.28 2.26 18.01
C LEU A 87 -4.01 2.41 17.17
N LEU A 88 -2.88 2.60 17.83
CA LEU A 88 -1.60 2.70 17.14
C LEU A 88 -1.02 1.32 16.88
N ALA A 89 -0.52 1.10 15.67
CA ALA A 89 -0.01 -0.18 15.21
C ALA A 89 1.27 -0.01 14.39
N PHE A 90 2.02 -1.11 14.27
CA PHE A 90 3.10 -1.26 13.32
C PHE A 90 2.83 -2.44 12.38
N PRO A 91 3.35 -2.42 11.15
CA PRO A 91 3.34 -3.58 10.29
C PRO A 91 4.22 -4.71 10.86
N TYR A 92 3.78 -5.92 10.65
CA TYR A 92 4.49 -7.15 11.00
C TYR A 92 4.66 -8.01 9.77
N ALA A 93 5.88 -8.32 9.42
CA ALA A 93 6.23 -9.20 8.31
C ALA A 93 6.26 -10.66 8.81
N PRO A 94 5.24 -11.50 8.48
CA PRO A 94 5.11 -12.83 9.07
C PRO A 94 6.22 -13.79 8.63
N LEU A 95 6.73 -13.68 7.40
CA LEU A 95 7.80 -14.55 6.90
C LEU A 95 9.12 -14.33 7.65
N GLY A 96 9.49 -13.07 7.87
CA GLY A 96 10.69 -12.69 8.62
C GLY A 96 10.50 -12.68 10.14
N LYS A 97 9.25 -12.77 10.61
CA LYS A 97 8.86 -12.57 12.01
C LYS A 97 9.36 -11.23 12.57
N VAL A 98 9.31 -10.17 11.75
CA VAL A 98 9.83 -8.85 12.08
C VAL A 98 8.70 -7.85 12.22
N VAL A 99 8.65 -7.16 13.38
CA VAL A 99 7.83 -5.94 13.53
C VAL A 99 8.61 -4.78 12.92
N GLN A 100 7.98 -4.05 12.00
CA GLN A 100 8.62 -2.96 11.24
C GLN A 100 8.52 -1.63 12.02
N ASP A 101 9.07 -1.62 13.23
CA ASP A 101 9.04 -0.51 14.18
C ASP A 101 10.31 0.37 14.18
N GLY A 102 11.30 0.06 13.35
CA GLY A 102 12.56 0.80 13.22
C GLY A 102 12.36 2.22 12.71
N SER A 103 11.33 2.44 11.87
CA SER A 103 10.95 3.76 11.42
C SER A 103 9.61 4.18 12.00
N ARG A 104 9.56 5.35 12.67
CA ARG A 104 8.27 5.93 13.11
C ARG A 104 7.31 6.21 11.95
N LEU A 105 7.81 6.35 10.72
CA LEU A 105 6.98 6.56 9.52
C LEU A 105 6.14 5.33 9.16
N ASN A 106 6.44 4.17 9.75
CA ASN A 106 5.66 2.95 9.60
C ASN A 106 4.47 2.89 10.57
N LYS A 107 4.42 3.80 11.56
CA LYS A 107 3.34 3.83 12.54
C LYS A 107 2.00 4.14 11.88
N VAL A 108 1.01 3.31 12.16
CA VAL A 108 -0.35 3.36 11.62
C VAL A 108 -1.33 3.71 12.73
N ALA A 109 -2.25 4.63 12.46
CA ALA A 109 -3.40 4.95 13.29
C ALA A 109 -4.63 4.21 12.73
N LEU A 110 -5.17 3.27 13.48
CA LEU A 110 -6.36 2.51 13.13
C LEU A 110 -7.57 3.11 13.85
N ILE A 111 -8.62 3.39 13.11
CA ILE A 111 -9.92 3.80 13.64
C ILE A 111 -11.00 2.90 13.07
N ARG A 112 -12.10 2.76 13.78
CA ARG A 112 -13.28 2.04 13.29
C ARG A 112 -14.50 2.93 13.38
N LEU A 113 -15.15 3.15 12.24
CA LEU A 113 -16.43 3.83 12.13
C LEU A 113 -17.55 2.83 11.95
N ASP A 114 -18.78 3.24 12.28
CA ASP A 114 -19.95 2.44 11.95
C ASP A 114 -20.05 2.31 10.42
N PRO A 115 -20.01 1.10 9.85
CA PRO A 115 -20.15 0.90 8.40
C PRO A 115 -21.41 1.53 7.82
N ALA A 116 -22.51 1.60 8.59
CA ALA A 116 -23.75 2.23 8.17
C ALA A 116 -23.65 3.75 8.03
N SER A 117 -22.64 4.37 8.65
CA SER A 117 -22.39 5.82 8.55
C SER A 117 -21.49 6.20 7.38
N LEU A 118 -20.93 5.22 6.69
CA LEU A 118 -20.00 5.43 5.58
C LEU A 118 -20.75 5.60 4.25
N SER A 119 -20.24 6.43 3.36
CA SER A 119 -20.69 6.43 1.97
C SER A 119 -20.36 5.09 1.30
N GLN A 120 -21.11 4.75 0.24
CA GLN A 120 -20.87 3.52 -0.50
C GLN A 120 -19.43 3.45 -1.04
N GLU A 121 -18.87 4.56 -1.48
CA GLU A 121 -17.48 4.64 -1.92
C GLU A 121 -16.51 4.32 -0.78
N MET A 122 -16.69 4.93 0.38
CA MET A 122 -15.83 4.68 1.54
C MET A 122 -15.98 3.26 2.08
N ALA A 123 -17.18 2.69 2.06
CA ALA A 123 -17.40 1.31 2.48
C ALA A 123 -16.54 0.30 1.69
N THR A 124 -16.31 0.56 0.39
CA THR A 124 -15.43 -0.30 -0.43
C THR A 124 -13.94 -0.17 -0.10
N ARG A 125 -13.55 0.84 0.66
CA ARG A 125 -12.17 1.12 1.06
C ARG A 125 -11.86 0.75 2.50
N THR A 126 -12.84 0.19 3.20
CA THR A 126 -12.75 -0.22 4.60
C THR A 126 -12.94 -1.72 4.75
N VAL A 127 -12.49 -2.24 5.85
CA VAL A 127 -12.82 -3.58 6.31
C VAL A 127 -13.67 -3.45 7.56
N ASP A 128 -14.96 -3.69 7.43
CA ASP A 128 -15.91 -3.61 8.55
C ASP A 128 -15.86 -2.24 9.28
N GLY A 129 -15.70 -1.16 8.52
CA GLY A 129 -15.54 0.21 9.02
C GLY A 129 -14.15 0.55 9.53
N VAL A 130 -13.18 -0.36 9.48
CA VAL A 130 -11.79 -0.09 9.87
C VAL A 130 -11.08 0.69 8.79
N LEU A 131 -10.49 1.80 9.19
CA LEU A 131 -9.67 2.70 8.38
C LEU A 131 -8.26 2.77 8.98
N ALA A 132 -7.26 2.83 8.12
CA ALA A 132 -5.86 2.91 8.50
C ALA A 132 -5.20 4.14 7.88
N PHE A 133 -4.61 4.98 8.72
CA PHE A 133 -3.89 6.18 8.30
C PHE A 133 -2.47 6.18 8.85
N SER A 134 -1.58 6.95 8.23
CA SER A 134 -0.31 7.26 8.87
C SER A 134 -0.55 7.94 10.20
N ALA A 135 0.09 7.45 11.26
CA ALA A 135 0.08 8.13 12.56
C ALA A 135 1.00 9.37 12.59
N ILE A 136 1.60 9.77 11.47
CA ILE A 136 2.57 10.85 11.39
C ILE A 136 2.01 12.02 10.60
N CYS A 137 1.82 13.16 11.30
CA CYS A 137 1.28 14.38 10.74
C CYS A 137 2.14 14.92 9.58
N THR A 138 1.48 15.37 8.52
CA THR A 138 2.14 15.89 7.31
C THR A 138 2.64 17.32 7.46
N HIS A 139 2.33 18.01 8.58
CA HIS A 139 2.82 19.36 8.89
C HIS A 139 4.29 19.32 9.35
N GLN A 140 4.55 18.81 10.55
CA GLN A 140 5.89 18.74 11.14
C GLN A 140 6.24 17.37 11.72
N GLY A 141 5.50 16.34 11.34
CA GLY A 141 5.81 14.98 11.71
C GLY A 141 5.45 14.59 13.15
N CYS A 142 4.63 15.35 13.86
CA CYS A 142 4.10 14.93 15.15
C CYS A 142 3.18 13.71 15.01
N ASP A 143 2.97 12.97 16.10
CA ASP A 143 2.03 11.86 16.11
C ASP A 143 0.57 12.37 16.05
N VAL A 144 -0.25 11.68 15.27
CA VAL A 144 -1.70 11.87 15.18
C VAL A 144 -2.35 10.81 16.05
N THR A 145 -2.82 11.21 17.22
CA THR A 145 -3.26 10.28 18.27
C THR A 145 -4.71 10.48 18.71
N GLU A 146 -5.39 11.50 18.20
CA GLU A 146 -6.75 11.79 18.59
C GLU A 146 -7.73 11.64 17.45
N PHE A 147 -8.94 11.19 17.79
CA PHE A 147 -10.08 11.15 16.90
C PHE A 147 -11.22 12.00 17.48
N LEU A 148 -11.79 12.83 16.65
CA LEU A 148 -12.92 13.70 16.96
C LEU A 148 -14.18 13.12 16.31
N PRO A 149 -15.00 12.31 17.01
CA PRO A 149 -16.11 11.59 16.39
C PRO A 149 -17.17 12.52 15.78
N LYS A 150 -17.41 13.68 16.38
CA LYS A 150 -18.40 14.65 15.88
C LYS A 150 -17.98 15.31 14.57
N GLU A 151 -16.68 15.35 14.31
CA GLU A 151 -16.09 15.97 13.12
C GLU A 151 -15.61 14.92 12.11
N ASN A 152 -15.70 13.63 12.44
CA ASN A 152 -15.09 12.53 11.67
C ASN A 152 -13.62 12.83 11.32
N ALA A 153 -12.86 13.39 12.25
CA ALA A 153 -11.50 13.85 11.97
C ALA A 153 -10.47 13.26 12.92
N LEU A 154 -9.34 12.84 12.36
CA LEU A 154 -8.10 12.63 13.10
C LEU A 154 -7.45 13.99 13.38
N MET A 155 -6.91 14.19 14.59
CA MET A 155 -6.29 15.44 14.97
C MET A 155 -4.87 15.24 15.49
N CYS A 156 -3.99 16.16 15.08
CA CYS A 156 -2.63 16.31 15.60
C CYS A 156 -2.61 17.48 16.58
N PHE A 157 -2.23 17.22 17.85
CA PHE A 157 -2.22 18.24 18.90
C PHE A 157 -1.12 19.30 18.75
N CYS A 158 -0.05 19.03 18.01
CA CYS A 158 1.05 19.99 17.93
C CYS A 158 0.62 21.34 17.37
N HIS A 159 -0.18 21.34 16.29
CA HIS A 159 -0.63 22.57 15.63
C HIS A 159 -2.09 22.45 15.15
N PHE A 160 -2.85 21.51 15.72
CA PHE A 160 -4.28 21.33 15.49
C PHE A 160 -4.68 21.05 14.03
N SER A 161 -3.78 20.44 13.26
CA SER A 161 -4.16 19.92 11.93
C SER A 161 -5.19 18.81 12.09
N LYS A 162 -6.29 18.91 11.34
CA LYS A 162 -7.38 17.95 11.31
C LYS A 162 -7.45 17.29 9.93
N PHE A 163 -7.71 16.00 9.93
CA PHE A 163 -7.77 15.18 8.72
C PHE A 163 -9.09 14.43 8.69
N ASP A 164 -9.90 14.68 7.68
CA ASP A 164 -11.22 14.06 7.48
C ASP A 164 -11.04 12.59 7.11
N VAL A 165 -11.49 11.70 7.98
CA VAL A 165 -11.36 10.26 7.80
C VAL A 165 -12.38 9.70 6.80
N ALA A 166 -13.52 10.34 6.66
CA ALA A 166 -14.53 9.98 5.68
C ALA A 166 -14.14 10.41 4.25
N ASN A 167 -13.12 11.25 4.14
CA ASN A 167 -12.57 11.71 2.86
C ASN A 167 -11.07 11.37 2.74
N LEU A 168 -10.71 10.12 3.03
CA LEU A 168 -9.37 9.55 2.85
C LEU A 168 -8.24 10.41 3.44
N GLY A 169 -8.47 11.00 4.61
CA GLY A 169 -7.47 11.81 5.31
C GLY A 169 -7.26 13.20 4.71
N ALA A 170 -8.23 13.74 3.99
CA ALA A 170 -8.16 15.10 3.46
C ALA A 170 -7.97 16.11 4.59
N VAL A 171 -7.17 17.17 4.34
CA VAL A 171 -6.98 18.24 5.30
C VAL A 171 -8.30 18.98 5.48
N ALA A 172 -8.87 18.92 6.70
CA ALA A 172 -10.09 19.62 7.07
C ALA A 172 -9.80 20.97 7.75
N ALA A 173 -8.69 21.07 8.50
CA ALA A 173 -8.27 22.30 9.17
C ALA A 173 -6.78 22.24 9.57
N GLY A 174 -6.24 23.41 9.93
CA GLY A 174 -4.88 23.56 10.44
C GLY A 174 -3.82 23.68 9.35
N PRO A 175 -2.54 23.72 9.73
CA PRO A 175 -1.44 24.08 8.84
C PRO A 175 -0.86 22.91 8.03
N ALA A 176 -1.44 21.71 8.08
CA ALA A 176 -0.95 20.56 7.30
C ALA A 176 -1.02 20.87 5.78
N PRO A 177 0.09 20.74 5.03
CA PRO A 177 0.14 21.13 3.63
C PRO A 177 -0.48 20.08 2.69
N ARG A 178 -0.78 18.88 3.18
CA ARG A 178 -1.29 17.75 2.37
C ARG A 178 -2.05 16.74 3.23
N ASN A 179 -2.86 15.93 2.56
CA ASN A 179 -3.66 14.89 3.16
C ASN A 179 -2.81 13.90 3.98
N LEU A 180 -3.42 13.30 4.98
CA LEU A 180 -2.81 12.23 5.75
C LEU A 180 -2.78 10.94 4.90
N PRO A 181 -1.63 10.32 4.69
CA PRO A 181 -1.56 9.07 3.92
C PRO A 181 -2.36 7.95 4.58
N TYR A 182 -3.04 7.15 3.77
CA TYR A 182 -3.82 5.99 4.22
C TYR A 182 -3.25 4.68 3.67
N LEU A 183 -3.58 3.58 4.35
CA LEU A 183 -3.35 2.21 3.91
C LEU A 183 -4.69 1.56 3.59
N LEU A 184 -4.76 0.81 2.51
CA LEU A 184 -5.88 -0.11 2.30
C LEU A 184 -5.61 -1.41 3.04
N LEU A 185 -6.64 -1.91 3.71
CA LEU A 185 -6.60 -3.14 4.47
C LEU A 185 -7.44 -4.24 3.81
N ALA A 186 -7.10 -5.47 4.14
CA ALA A 186 -7.89 -6.66 3.90
C ALA A 186 -7.98 -7.50 5.18
N VAL A 187 -8.78 -8.56 5.17
CA VAL A 187 -8.79 -9.57 6.22
C VAL A 187 -8.37 -10.91 5.65
N GLU A 188 -7.39 -11.53 6.26
CA GLU A 188 -6.96 -12.88 5.95
C GLU A 188 -6.85 -13.70 7.25
N GLY A 189 -7.52 -14.84 7.30
CA GLY A 189 -7.56 -15.66 8.52
C GLY A 189 -8.14 -14.96 9.75
N GLY A 190 -8.97 -13.91 9.55
CA GLY A 190 -9.54 -13.10 10.63
C GLY A 190 -8.62 -11.97 11.11
N GLU A 191 -7.44 -11.83 10.56
CA GLU A 191 -6.43 -10.81 10.91
C GLU A 191 -6.42 -9.66 9.90
N LEU A 192 -6.12 -8.45 10.37
CA LEU A 192 -5.95 -7.27 9.51
C LEU A 192 -4.63 -7.34 8.77
N VAL A 193 -4.70 -7.18 7.45
CA VAL A 193 -3.59 -7.28 6.52
C VAL A 193 -3.48 -6.01 5.70
N VAL A 194 -2.27 -5.55 5.46
CA VAL A 194 -1.99 -4.48 4.51
C VAL A 194 -2.28 -5.00 3.10
N ALA A 195 -3.23 -4.39 2.40
CA ALA A 195 -3.58 -4.73 1.02
C ALA A 195 -2.75 -3.95 -0.01
N GLN A 196 -2.38 -2.71 0.32
CA GLN A 196 -1.55 -1.85 -0.53
C GLN A 196 -0.62 -1.00 0.34
N GLU A 197 0.45 -0.50 -0.26
CA GLU A 197 1.33 0.47 0.40
C GLU A 197 0.60 1.78 0.74
N PHE A 198 1.23 2.63 1.55
CA PHE A 198 0.68 3.95 1.82
C PHE A 198 0.39 4.73 0.53
N SER A 199 -0.76 5.38 0.48
CA SER A 199 -1.21 6.22 -0.64
C SER A 199 -0.22 7.34 -0.99
N ALA A 200 0.64 7.72 -0.05
CA ALA A 200 1.74 8.68 -0.22
C ALA A 200 2.79 8.46 0.88
N THR A 201 3.95 9.08 0.75
CA THR A 201 4.99 9.02 1.78
C THR A 201 4.50 9.65 3.09
N PRO A 202 4.50 8.91 4.22
CA PRO A 202 4.17 9.44 5.54
C PRO A 202 5.09 10.58 6.01
N GLY A 203 4.56 11.40 6.94
CA GLY A 203 5.32 12.48 7.57
C GLY A 203 5.57 13.68 6.66
N VAL A 204 6.59 14.46 6.95
CA VAL A 204 6.94 15.68 6.22
C VAL A 204 7.59 15.33 4.88
N LYS A 205 7.15 15.99 3.80
CA LYS A 205 7.84 15.87 2.52
C LYS A 205 9.18 16.62 2.62
N LYS A 206 10.30 15.91 2.45
CA LYS A 206 11.59 16.57 2.36
C LYS A 206 11.58 17.47 1.14
N PRO A 207 12.07 18.73 1.25
CA PRO A 207 12.35 19.54 0.06
C PRO A 207 13.36 18.78 -0.82
N GLY A 208 13.06 18.72 -2.10
CA GLY A 208 13.93 18.09 -3.10
C GLY A 208 15.12 18.99 -3.40
#